data_9540baf42f2545d2934bd6fd4f061412
#
_entry.id   9540baf42f2545d2934bd6fd4f061412
#
_cell.length_a   1.000
_cell.length_b   1.000
_cell.length_c   1.000
_cell.angle_alpha   90.00
_cell.angle_beta   90.00
_cell.angle_gamma   90.00
#
_symmetry.space_group_name_H-M   'P 1'
#
loop_
_entity.id
_entity.type
_entity.pdbx_description
1 polymer ?
#
loop_
_entity_poly.entity_id
_entity_poly.type
_entity_poly.pdbx_seq_one_letter_code
_entity_poly.pdbx_strand_id
1 'polypeptide(L)'
;PIIKDTNNGKSCLNLKQVRHPIIEIINEDIKYIANDIKLGNEQDGILLYGMNSAGKSSLMKSIGLSVIMAQAGMFVPCTKMIYYPYNKLYSRIPGGDNIFKGQSTLVGEISEIRNILKCADDKTLIIGDELCSGTETNSAIAIVSAGILDLIKKTSSFIFATHLHELAAVSYTHLTLPT
;
A
#
# COMPACT_ATOMS: atom_id res chain seq x y z
N PRO A 1 6.04 19.13 0.30
CA PRO A 1 6.88 17.96 0.00
C PRO A 1 8.29 18.40 -0.44
N ILE A 2 9.29 17.57 -0.17
CA ILE A 2 10.69 17.78 -0.53
C ILE A 2 11.10 16.60 -1.41
N ILE A 3 11.59 16.88 -2.62
CA ILE A 3 12.14 15.86 -3.49
C ILE A 3 13.56 15.55 -3.02
N LYS A 4 13.86 14.27 -2.77
CA LYS A 4 15.20 13.81 -2.40
C LYS A 4 15.93 13.39 -3.66
N ASP A 5 17.14 13.88 -3.82
CA ASP A 5 18.05 13.31 -4.80
C ASP A 5 18.61 11.99 -4.25
N THR A 6 18.43 10.89 -4.99
CA THR A 6 18.93 9.57 -4.61
C THR A 6 19.97 9.14 -5.62
N ASN A 7 21.18 8.82 -5.15
CA ASN A 7 22.31 8.42 -6.02
C ASN A 7 21.99 7.24 -6.96
N ASN A 8 20.95 6.45 -6.64
CA ASN A 8 20.55 5.27 -7.42
C ASN A 8 19.24 5.46 -8.18
N GLY A 9 18.56 6.61 -8.08
CA GLY A 9 17.29 6.88 -8.76
C GLY A 9 16.10 6.03 -8.30
N LYS A 10 16.24 5.18 -7.25
CA LYS A 10 15.17 4.38 -6.67
C LYS A 10 14.15 5.26 -5.97
N SER A 11 12.86 4.95 -6.14
CA SER A 11 11.80 5.69 -5.46
C SER A 11 11.78 5.40 -3.95
N CYS A 12 11.50 6.44 -3.19
CA CYS A 12 11.38 6.35 -1.74
C CYS A 12 10.34 7.33 -1.20
N LEU A 13 9.84 7.05 -0.01
CA LEU A 13 8.80 7.82 0.66
C LEU A 13 9.08 7.89 2.16
N ASN A 14 9.08 9.10 2.71
CA ASN A 14 9.11 9.32 4.15
C ASN A 14 8.05 10.36 4.50
N LEU A 15 6.95 9.89 5.08
CA LEU A 15 5.83 10.70 5.54
C LEU A 15 5.85 10.79 7.06
N LYS A 16 5.69 12.00 7.59
CA LYS A 16 5.49 12.27 9.01
C LYS A 16 4.08 12.75 9.25
N GLN A 17 3.39 12.06 10.16
CA GLN A 17 2.02 12.36 10.57
C GLN A 17 1.07 12.48 9.37
N VAL A 18 1.09 11.48 8.47
CA VAL A 18 0.18 11.45 7.33
C VAL A 18 -1.26 11.25 7.81
N ARG A 19 -2.17 11.98 7.17
CA ARG A 19 -3.60 12.01 7.44
C ARG A 19 -4.39 11.78 6.17
N HIS A 20 -5.65 11.39 6.30
CA HIS A 20 -6.52 11.28 5.13
C HIS A 20 -7.12 12.65 4.80
N PRO A 21 -6.93 13.19 3.58
CA PRO A 21 -7.32 14.57 3.27
C PRO A 21 -8.82 14.84 3.33
N ILE A 22 -9.64 13.79 3.25
CA ILE A 22 -11.11 13.93 3.19
C ILE A 22 -11.79 13.49 4.49
N ILE A 23 -11.30 12.44 5.16
CA ILE A 23 -11.98 11.86 6.33
C ILE A 23 -12.11 12.88 7.46
N GLU A 24 -11.10 13.68 7.72
CA GLU A 24 -11.14 14.71 8.77
C GLU A 24 -12.11 15.86 8.46
N ILE A 25 -12.39 16.11 7.17
CA ILE A 25 -13.35 17.15 6.76
C ILE A 25 -14.79 16.64 6.90
N ILE A 26 -15.01 15.35 6.58
CA ILE A 26 -16.36 14.76 6.60
C ILE A 26 -16.80 14.38 8.02
N ASN A 27 -15.85 13.97 8.88
CA ASN A 27 -16.12 13.48 10.23
C ASN A 27 -15.46 14.41 11.25
N GLU A 28 -16.06 15.54 11.55
CA GLU A 28 -15.55 16.53 12.51
C GLU A 28 -15.44 15.97 13.95
N ASP A 29 -16.28 15.00 14.30
CA ASP A 29 -16.33 14.37 15.63
C ASP A 29 -15.25 13.28 15.82
N ILE A 30 -14.57 12.83 14.76
CA ILE A 30 -13.59 11.75 14.83
C ILE A 30 -12.17 12.33 14.73
N LYS A 31 -11.40 12.23 15.82
CA LYS A 31 -9.98 12.56 15.78
C LYS A 31 -9.21 11.55 14.95
N TYR A 32 -8.76 11.93 13.77
CA TYR A 32 -7.91 11.09 12.93
C TYR A 32 -6.53 10.87 13.58
N ILE A 33 -6.09 9.63 13.68
CA ILE A 33 -4.77 9.28 14.20
C ILE A 33 -3.77 9.33 13.06
N ALA A 34 -2.84 10.29 13.12
CA ALA A 34 -1.80 10.45 12.13
C ALA A 34 -0.71 9.37 12.26
N ASN A 35 -0.14 8.95 11.13
CA ASN A 35 0.86 7.88 11.09
C ASN A 35 2.15 8.33 10.41
N ASP A 36 3.27 7.73 10.82
CA ASP A 36 4.57 7.87 10.19
C ASP A 36 4.85 6.68 9.26
N ILE A 37 5.26 6.95 8.03
CA ILE A 37 5.52 5.93 7.01
C ILE A 37 6.89 6.16 6.37
N LYS A 38 7.65 5.07 6.23
CA LYS A 38 8.91 5.05 5.48
C LYS A 38 8.92 3.87 4.51
N LEU A 39 9.25 4.11 3.25
CA LEU A 39 9.39 3.11 2.19
C LEU A 39 10.56 3.43 1.27
N GLY A 40 11.15 2.39 0.68
CA GLY A 40 12.13 2.49 -0.39
C GLY A 40 13.57 2.71 0.04
N ASN A 41 13.84 3.06 1.30
CA ASN A 41 15.22 3.21 1.83
C ASN A 41 15.58 2.06 2.79
N GLU A 42 14.98 2.05 3.97
CA GLU A 42 15.26 1.07 5.03
C GLU A 42 14.44 -0.22 4.82
N GLN A 43 13.28 -0.08 4.21
CA GLN A 43 12.35 -1.18 3.92
C GLN A 43 11.59 -0.90 2.63
N ASP A 44 11.34 -1.94 1.85
CA ASP A 44 10.59 -1.84 0.60
C ASP A 44 9.10 -2.10 0.79
N GLY A 45 8.72 -2.86 1.80
CA GLY A 45 7.35 -3.27 2.04
C GLY A 45 6.85 -3.04 3.46
N ILE A 46 5.55 -2.85 3.59
CA ILE A 46 4.82 -2.79 4.85
C ILE A 46 3.64 -3.76 4.76
N LEU A 47 3.51 -4.64 5.76
CA LEU A 47 2.32 -5.45 5.97
C LEU A 47 1.52 -4.87 7.13
N LEU A 48 0.26 -4.52 6.87
CA LEU A 48 -0.67 -3.98 7.84
C LEU A 48 -1.58 -5.09 8.34
N TYR A 49 -1.46 -5.40 9.61
CA TYR A 49 -2.34 -6.32 10.32
C TYR A 49 -3.30 -5.55 11.22
N GLY A 50 -4.47 -6.09 11.46
CA GLY A 50 -5.44 -5.50 12.37
C GLY A 50 -6.87 -5.90 12.02
N MET A 51 -7.79 -5.69 12.97
CA MET A 51 -9.21 -5.98 12.78
C MET A 51 -9.81 -5.14 11.66
N ASN A 52 -10.95 -5.58 11.13
CA ASN A 52 -11.75 -4.75 10.23
C ASN A 52 -12.13 -3.46 10.95
N SER A 53 -12.18 -2.38 10.22
CA SER A 53 -12.44 -1.02 10.75
C SER A 53 -11.29 -0.39 11.57
N ALA A 54 -10.13 -1.03 11.71
CA ALA A 54 -8.95 -0.43 12.38
C ALA A 54 -8.26 0.70 11.57
N GLY A 55 -8.81 1.08 10.41
CA GLY A 55 -8.27 2.18 9.61
C GLY A 55 -7.19 1.80 8.60
N LYS A 56 -6.92 0.48 8.37
CA LYS A 56 -5.90 0.01 7.40
C LYS A 56 -6.12 0.60 6.00
N SER A 57 -7.31 0.44 5.44
CA SER A 57 -7.65 0.95 4.10
C SER A 57 -7.58 2.49 4.03
N SER A 58 -7.99 3.17 5.11
CA SER A 58 -7.89 4.64 5.21
C SER A 58 -6.45 5.12 5.19
N LEU A 59 -5.56 4.44 5.93
CA LEU A 59 -4.13 4.73 5.92
C LEU A 59 -3.52 4.53 4.53
N MET A 60 -3.80 3.40 3.89
CA MET A 60 -3.29 3.11 2.55
C MET A 60 -3.76 4.14 1.51
N LYS A 61 -5.03 4.53 1.56
CA LYS A 61 -5.57 5.60 0.72
C LYS A 61 -4.89 6.93 0.99
N SER A 62 -4.64 7.27 2.26
CA SER A 62 -3.92 8.50 2.65
C SER A 62 -2.52 8.57 2.03
N ILE A 63 -1.80 7.44 2.05
CA ILE A 63 -0.45 7.36 1.47
C ILE A 63 -0.50 7.53 -0.04
N GLY A 64 -1.37 6.78 -0.73
CA GLY A 64 -1.53 6.88 -2.19
C GLY A 64 -1.91 8.28 -2.64
N LEU A 65 -2.90 8.89 -1.97
CA LEU A 65 -3.32 10.27 -2.25
C LEU A 65 -2.18 11.26 -2.00
N SER A 66 -1.42 11.11 -0.91
CA SER A 66 -0.28 11.99 -0.63
C SER A 66 0.80 11.94 -1.72
N VAL A 67 1.08 10.74 -2.27
CA VAL A 67 2.02 10.60 -3.39
C VAL A 67 1.49 11.29 -4.64
N ILE A 68 0.22 11.08 -5.00
CA ILE A 68 -0.42 11.73 -6.16
C ILE A 68 -0.40 13.25 -6.01
N MET A 69 -0.82 13.77 -4.85
CA MET A 69 -0.84 15.20 -4.58
C MET A 69 0.56 15.81 -4.64
N ALA A 70 1.57 15.17 -4.05
CA ALA A 70 2.94 15.65 -4.08
C ALA A 70 3.50 15.71 -5.50
N GLN A 71 3.27 14.68 -6.32
CA GLN A 71 3.75 14.62 -7.71
C GLN A 71 2.98 15.57 -8.64
N ALA A 72 1.76 15.96 -8.26
CA ALA A 72 1.01 17.02 -8.92
C ALA A 72 1.40 18.44 -8.44
N GLY A 73 2.39 18.58 -7.54
CA GLY A 73 2.82 19.87 -7.01
C GLY A 73 1.89 20.49 -5.97
N MET A 74 0.98 19.71 -5.39
CA MET A 74 0.02 20.15 -4.39
C MET A 74 0.58 20.07 -2.96
N PHE A 75 -0.07 20.76 -2.01
CA PHE A 75 0.13 20.49 -0.59
C PHE A 75 -0.33 19.07 -0.24
N VAL A 76 0.33 18.46 0.74
CA VAL A 76 0.07 17.09 1.17
C VAL A 76 -0.43 17.05 2.62
N PRO A 77 -1.33 16.13 2.98
CA PRO A 77 -1.91 16.05 4.33
C PRO A 77 -0.95 15.37 5.31
N CYS A 78 0.22 15.96 5.53
CA CYS A 78 1.23 15.50 6.48
C CYS A 78 2.11 16.66 6.94
N THR A 79 2.79 16.52 8.08
CA THR A 79 3.67 17.57 8.61
C THR A 79 4.98 17.67 7.83
N LYS A 80 5.48 16.54 7.31
CA LYS A 80 6.69 16.50 6.48
C LYS A 80 6.61 15.34 5.50
N MET A 81 7.01 15.62 4.25
CA MET A 81 7.16 14.60 3.22
C MET A 81 8.50 14.79 2.51
N ILE A 82 9.30 13.73 2.51
CA ILE A 82 10.51 13.60 1.70
C ILE A 82 10.32 12.39 0.82
N TYR A 83 10.50 12.54 -0.49
CA TYR A 83 10.26 11.46 -1.43
C TYR A 83 11.17 11.58 -2.66
N TYR A 84 11.37 10.46 -3.35
CA TYR A 84 11.81 10.41 -4.73
C TYR A 84 10.63 9.89 -5.58
N PRO A 85 10.32 10.52 -6.72
CA PRO A 85 9.08 10.27 -7.47
C PRO A 85 8.90 8.80 -7.87
N TYR A 86 7.65 8.33 -7.80
CA TYR A 86 7.21 7.06 -8.34
C TYR A 86 6.73 7.24 -9.78
N ASN A 87 7.12 6.33 -10.66
CA ASN A 87 6.66 6.33 -12.06
C ASN A 87 5.34 5.57 -12.22
N LYS A 88 5.07 4.63 -11.31
CA LYS A 88 3.89 3.78 -11.34
C LYS A 88 3.29 3.69 -9.93
N LEU A 89 1.96 3.82 -9.87
CA LEU A 89 1.18 3.57 -8.67
C LEU A 89 0.06 2.61 -9.01
N TYR A 90 0.08 1.43 -8.39
CA TYR A 90 -0.98 0.44 -8.50
C TYR A 90 -1.75 0.37 -7.19
N SER A 91 -3.07 0.41 -7.28
CA SER A 91 -3.93 0.23 -6.11
C SER A 91 -4.95 -0.85 -6.37
N ARG A 92 -4.99 -1.84 -5.49
CA ARG A 92 -6.06 -2.83 -5.41
C ARG A 92 -6.69 -2.72 -4.04
N ILE A 93 -7.70 -1.88 -3.96
CA ILE A 93 -8.52 -1.71 -2.76
C ILE A 93 -9.92 -2.14 -3.17
N PRO A 94 -10.53 -3.15 -2.51
CA PRO A 94 -11.88 -3.57 -2.81
C PRO A 94 -12.83 -2.37 -2.75
N GLY A 95 -13.38 -1.99 -3.89
CA GLY A 95 -14.51 -1.06 -3.97
C GLY A 95 -15.75 -1.91 -4.01
N GLY A 96 -16.85 -1.47 -3.40
CA GLY A 96 -18.10 -2.23 -3.26
C GLY A 96 -18.46 -3.05 -4.50
N ASP A 97 -19.02 -4.20 -4.24
CA ASP A 97 -19.31 -5.30 -5.15
C ASP A 97 -19.68 -4.88 -6.57
N ASN A 98 -18.76 -5.11 -7.49
CA ASN A 98 -19.08 -5.05 -8.92
C ASN A 98 -19.79 -6.35 -9.31
N ILE A 99 -21.07 -6.47 -8.94
CA ILE A 99 -21.97 -7.60 -9.25
C ILE A 99 -22.09 -7.88 -10.75
N PHE A 100 -21.58 -6.98 -11.60
CA PHE A 100 -21.72 -7.06 -13.07
C PHE A 100 -20.56 -7.74 -13.81
N LYS A 101 -19.47 -8.14 -13.15
CA LYS A 101 -18.42 -8.92 -13.82
C LYS A 101 -18.60 -10.41 -13.56
N GLY A 102 -19.27 -11.10 -14.45
CA GLY A 102 -19.49 -12.56 -14.44
C GLY A 102 -18.23 -13.42 -14.64
N GLN A 103 -17.04 -12.90 -14.36
CA GLN A 103 -15.82 -13.70 -14.23
C GLN A 103 -15.61 -14.03 -12.77
N SER A 104 -15.16 -15.25 -12.48
CA SER A 104 -14.74 -15.64 -11.14
C SER A 104 -13.82 -14.51 -10.60
N THR A 105 -14.24 -13.88 -9.52
CA THR A 105 -13.52 -12.76 -8.89
C THR A 105 -12.04 -13.08 -8.65
N LEU A 106 -11.74 -14.35 -8.32
CA LEU A 106 -10.39 -14.86 -8.10
C LEU A 106 -9.52 -14.84 -9.36
N VAL A 107 -10.02 -15.30 -10.50
CA VAL A 107 -9.23 -15.33 -11.76
C VAL A 107 -8.90 -13.92 -12.21
N GLY A 108 -9.84 -13.00 -12.08
CA GLY A 108 -9.63 -11.58 -12.35
C GLY A 108 -8.56 -10.99 -11.42
N GLU A 109 -8.63 -11.29 -10.13
CA GLU A 109 -7.69 -10.83 -9.12
C GLU A 109 -6.26 -11.34 -9.38
N ILE A 110 -6.10 -12.63 -9.62
CA ILE A 110 -4.79 -13.24 -9.96
C ILE A 110 -4.21 -12.62 -11.24
N SER A 111 -5.05 -12.37 -12.25
CA SER A 111 -4.61 -11.73 -13.48
C SER A 111 -4.11 -10.30 -13.26
N GLU A 112 -4.79 -9.52 -12.41
CA GLU A 112 -4.37 -8.17 -12.04
C GLU A 112 -3.04 -8.21 -11.27
N ILE A 113 -2.92 -9.08 -10.25
CA ILE A 113 -1.68 -9.26 -9.49
C ILE A 113 -0.53 -9.64 -10.41
N ARG A 114 -0.74 -10.59 -11.33
CA ARG A 114 0.27 -10.97 -12.32
C ARG A 114 0.72 -9.79 -13.18
N ASN A 115 -0.20 -8.96 -13.64
CA ASN A 115 0.13 -7.77 -14.44
C ASN A 115 0.93 -6.74 -13.63
N ILE A 116 0.53 -6.50 -12.37
CA ILE A 116 1.26 -5.62 -11.46
C ILE A 116 2.69 -6.14 -11.28
N LEU A 117 2.84 -7.41 -10.91
CA LEU A 117 4.15 -8.03 -10.72
C LEU A 117 5.01 -7.94 -11.99
N LYS A 118 4.46 -8.20 -13.16
CA LYS A 118 5.20 -8.09 -14.43
C LYS A 118 5.73 -6.68 -14.70
N CYS A 119 4.97 -5.65 -14.32
CA CYS A 119 5.29 -4.25 -14.62
C CYS A 119 6.03 -3.53 -13.48
N ALA A 120 6.10 -4.12 -12.29
CA ALA A 120 6.73 -3.52 -11.12
C ALA A 120 8.25 -3.41 -11.29
N ASP A 121 8.80 -2.31 -10.78
CA ASP A 121 10.23 -1.98 -10.75
C ASP A 121 10.56 -1.16 -9.48
N ASP A 122 11.78 -0.67 -9.35
CA ASP A 122 12.26 0.14 -8.22
C ASP A 122 11.63 1.55 -8.12
N LYS A 123 10.79 1.93 -9.10
CA LYS A 123 10.03 3.18 -9.14
C LYS A 123 8.51 2.95 -9.07
N THR A 124 8.11 1.81 -8.51
CA THR A 124 6.71 1.42 -8.40
C THR A 124 6.28 1.44 -6.93
N LEU A 125 5.09 2.00 -6.67
CA LEU A 125 4.36 1.86 -5.40
C LEU A 125 3.12 1.00 -5.63
N ILE A 126 2.97 -0.07 -4.83
CA ILE A 126 1.82 -0.97 -4.87
C ILE A 126 1.06 -0.90 -3.54
N ILE A 127 -0.25 -0.69 -3.62
CA ILE A 127 -1.15 -0.64 -2.48
C ILE A 127 -2.19 -1.73 -2.65
N GLY A 128 -2.21 -2.72 -1.77
CA GLY A 128 -3.11 -3.86 -1.83
C GLY A 128 -3.87 -4.10 -0.53
N ASP A 129 -5.20 -4.19 -0.62
CA ASP A 129 -6.07 -4.47 0.52
C ASP A 129 -6.70 -5.84 0.34
N GLU A 130 -6.52 -6.72 1.34
CA GLU A 130 -7.08 -8.07 1.40
C GLU A 130 -6.88 -8.90 0.12
N LEU A 131 -5.64 -8.93 -0.40
CA LEU A 131 -5.30 -9.65 -1.62
C LEU A 131 -5.63 -11.15 -1.48
N CYS A 132 -6.24 -11.71 -2.52
CA CYS A 132 -6.65 -13.12 -2.61
C CYS A 132 -7.65 -13.55 -1.53
N SER A 133 -8.47 -12.64 -0.99
CA SER A 133 -9.46 -12.95 0.04
C SER A 133 -10.57 -13.93 -0.41
N GLY A 134 -10.75 -14.09 -1.71
CA GLY A 134 -11.77 -14.98 -2.32
C GLY A 134 -11.32 -16.44 -2.54
N THR A 135 -10.13 -16.84 -2.06
CA THR A 135 -9.62 -18.21 -2.23
C THR A 135 -9.32 -18.90 -0.89
N GLU A 136 -8.99 -20.20 -0.97
CA GLU A 136 -8.53 -20.96 0.20
C GLU A 136 -7.29 -20.32 0.83
N THR A 137 -7.23 -20.29 2.15
CA THR A 137 -6.19 -19.61 2.94
C THR A 137 -4.77 -20.01 2.53
N ASN A 138 -4.49 -21.31 2.37
CA ASN A 138 -3.15 -21.80 2.00
C ASN A 138 -2.74 -21.31 0.60
N SER A 139 -3.68 -21.32 -0.34
CA SER A 139 -3.46 -20.82 -1.70
C SER A 139 -3.24 -19.30 -1.71
N ALA A 140 -4.01 -18.55 -0.92
CA ALA A 140 -3.82 -17.11 -0.75
C ALA A 140 -2.42 -16.79 -0.20
N ILE A 141 -2.01 -17.47 0.88
CA ILE A 141 -0.69 -17.31 1.49
C ILE A 141 0.41 -17.57 0.45
N ALA A 142 0.32 -18.67 -0.30
CA ALA A 142 1.32 -19.02 -1.30
C ALA A 142 1.45 -17.95 -2.41
N ILE A 143 0.31 -17.48 -2.95
CA ILE A 143 0.29 -16.48 -4.02
C ILE A 143 0.83 -15.13 -3.53
N VAL A 144 0.34 -14.67 -2.38
CA VAL A 144 0.76 -13.38 -1.81
C VAL A 144 2.22 -13.42 -1.40
N SER A 145 2.69 -14.51 -0.78
CA SER A 145 4.11 -14.69 -0.42
C SER A 145 5.03 -14.65 -1.64
N ALA A 146 4.67 -15.37 -2.70
CA ALA A 146 5.43 -15.34 -3.95
C ALA A 146 5.47 -13.94 -4.55
N GLY A 147 4.35 -13.22 -4.51
CA GLY A 147 4.27 -11.82 -4.94
C GLY A 147 5.17 -10.90 -4.13
N ILE A 148 5.14 -11.00 -2.80
CA ILE A 148 6.00 -10.21 -1.91
C ILE A 148 7.49 -10.46 -2.21
N LEU A 149 7.89 -11.72 -2.35
CA LEU A 149 9.29 -12.08 -2.67
C LEU A 149 9.74 -11.52 -4.02
N ASP A 150 8.85 -11.51 -5.03
CA ASP A 150 9.16 -10.90 -6.34
C ASP A 150 9.30 -9.38 -6.24
N LEU A 151 8.42 -8.72 -5.48
CA LEU A 151 8.51 -7.26 -5.26
C LEU A 151 9.78 -6.85 -4.49
N ILE A 152 10.18 -7.64 -3.49
CA ILE A 152 11.44 -7.44 -2.76
C ILE A 152 12.64 -7.55 -3.70
N LYS A 153 12.67 -8.59 -4.56
CA LYS A 153 13.74 -8.76 -5.57
C LYS A 153 13.81 -7.57 -6.54
N LYS A 154 12.68 -6.97 -6.87
CA LYS A 154 12.56 -5.79 -7.75
C LYS A 154 12.77 -4.47 -7.01
N THR A 155 12.97 -4.54 -5.70
CA THR A 155 13.08 -3.37 -4.82
C THR A 155 11.92 -2.38 -4.96
N SER A 156 10.72 -2.90 -5.29
CA SER A 156 9.49 -2.12 -5.43
C SER A 156 8.93 -1.77 -4.06
N SER A 157 8.37 -0.57 -3.91
CA SER A 157 7.67 -0.18 -2.69
C SER A 157 6.27 -0.78 -2.66
N PHE A 158 5.87 -1.41 -1.54
CA PHE A 158 4.51 -1.94 -1.40
C PHE A 158 3.94 -1.79 0.01
N ILE A 159 2.61 -1.70 0.09
CA ILE A 159 1.85 -1.70 1.34
C ILE A 159 0.67 -2.63 1.16
N PHE A 160 0.62 -3.71 1.94
CA PHE A 160 -0.47 -4.68 1.89
C PHE A 160 -1.17 -4.77 3.24
N ALA A 161 -2.50 -4.64 3.23
CA ALA A 161 -3.32 -5.00 4.37
C ALA A 161 -3.79 -6.44 4.22
N THR A 162 -3.71 -7.22 5.28
CA THR A 162 -4.03 -8.64 5.26
C THR A 162 -4.47 -9.16 6.62
N HIS A 163 -5.27 -10.23 6.60
CA HIS A 163 -5.60 -11.05 7.78
C HIS A 163 -4.76 -12.32 7.87
N LEU A 164 -3.92 -12.59 6.86
CA LEU A 164 -3.07 -13.78 6.77
C LEU A 164 -1.83 -13.58 7.65
N HIS A 165 -1.93 -13.93 8.92
CA HIS A 165 -0.86 -13.72 9.91
C HIS A 165 0.43 -14.49 9.58
N GLU A 166 0.33 -15.60 8.85
CA GLU A 166 1.46 -16.42 8.40
C GLU A 166 2.39 -15.68 7.45
N LEU A 167 1.90 -14.66 6.75
CA LEU A 167 2.74 -13.80 5.91
C LEU A 167 3.78 -13.03 6.71
N ALA A 168 3.59 -12.88 8.01
CA ALA A 168 4.57 -12.29 8.91
C ALA A 168 5.90 -13.04 8.90
N ALA A 169 5.88 -14.36 8.70
CA ALA A 169 7.08 -15.17 8.61
C ALA A 169 7.86 -14.99 7.29
N VAL A 170 7.22 -14.48 6.26
CA VAL A 170 7.82 -14.29 4.92
C VAL A 170 8.52 -12.94 4.81
N SER A 171 8.11 -11.96 5.61
CA SER A 171 8.59 -10.57 5.54
C SER A 171 9.00 -10.09 6.94
N TYR A 172 10.23 -9.61 7.08
CA TYR A 172 10.76 -9.09 8.35
C TYR A 172 10.25 -7.68 8.71
N THR A 173 9.33 -7.10 7.95
CA THR A 173 8.83 -5.75 8.15
C THR A 173 7.35 -5.74 8.47
N HIS A 174 7.02 -5.55 9.76
CA HIS A 174 5.64 -5.42 10.22
C HIS A 174 5.36 -4.03 10.76
N LEU A 175 4.20 -3.49 10.43
CA LEU A 175 3.60 -2.37 11.13
C LEU A 175 2.25 -2.82 11.69
N THR A 176 2.12 -2.87 13.01
CA THR A 176 0.82 -2.96 13.68
C THR A 176 0.31 -1.55 13.93
N LEU A 177 -0.91 -1.25 13.46
CA LEU A 177 -1.55 0.02 13.79
C LEU A 177 -1.92 0.03 15.28
N PRO A 178 -1.70 1.12 16.01
CA PRO A 178 -2.24 1.28 17.36
C PRO A 178 -3.77 1.24 17.28
N THR A 179 -4.38 0.42 18.12
CA THR A 179 -5.83 0.29 18.31
C THR A 179 -6.38 1.50 19.07
#